data_9dff651b1d409d1eeaf7f45083b370e6
#
_entry.id   9dff651b1d409d1eeaf7f45083b370e6
#
_cell.length_a   1.000
_cell.length_b   1.000
_cell.length_c   1.000
_cell.angle_alpha   90.00
_cell.angle_beta   90.00
_cell.angle_gamma   90.00
#
_symmetry.space_group_name_H-M   'P 1'
#
loop_
_entity.id
_entity.type
_entity.pdbx_description
1 polymer ?
#
loop_
_entity_poly.entity_id
_entity_poly.type
_entity_poly.pdbx_seq_one_letter_code
_entity_poly.pdbx_strand_id
1 'polypeptide(L)'
;MIFSVLLVGCATEQQRKQREYVEISTSLVAAEHPAKIYLTEAKNSSLPEKRDRYLLLAAHAYINNGNVNSATSILTSMQKSMVNVPTLQAEHIYLRARIAEKTTSSEAALEILQYPPHWQLPRWQMASYHQYKAKLYKNTQQSIDQVKQLSLLSNYLPKSETTAVNNVIWSILQPLQEETVQSFMRDPSNPIFAGWLQLSYIAKHYAVEPTQLVRYLGEWQRNNPYHPAAIKLPGDLEKALSAKPFRPQNIAVLLPLTGPRAVVAEPIRQGIIASYLSEYDSNVAVNFYDTQLGVVAAYNDAVTQGAEFIIGPLLPNEVEELQKLNDKQKSTIPQLYLNQTEHFNPQPNQFYFSLSPAQEASDAAHKLFSDGVKLPLLLASNDPIGKRMAESFKQTWLTLTSDNAEVHYYDPGDQIKVAVQEALGVNDSQARISRMKDLLGSRLESDFRSRQDIDAIYMISGSQDLALLKPFLDVNFSVFSEPVALYTTSRSRLETESTQAAQDLNNLMISDIPWLMRPSSETQMVSELWSSWNNSQKRLYVMGFDSLELVNRLAQMRAFPGYQFMGRSGALSVKSNGVIDRQLSWGKYTQGQLKPL
;
A
#
# COMPACT_ATOMS: atom_id res chain seq x y z
N MET A 1 -70.73 -74.92 -20.78
CA MET A 1 -70.14 -74.96 -19.47
C MET A 1 -68.64 -75.19 -19.65
N ILE A 2 -67.83 -74.22 -19.67
CA ILE A 2 -66.37 -74.33 -19.82
C ILE A 2 -65.76 -73.66 -18.57
N PHE A 3 -65.08 -74.51 -17.80
CA PHE A 3 -64.32 -74.04 -16.61
C PHE A 3 -62.92 -73.67 -17.05
N SER A 4 -62.57 -72.41 -16.91
CA SER A 4 -61.19 -71.94 -17.11
C SER A 4 -60.47 -71.87 -15.76
N VAL A 5 -59.41 -72.66 -15.62
CA VAL A 5 -58.52 -72.62 -14.45
C VAL A 5 -57.50 -71.53 -14.67
N LEU A 6 -57.49 -70.53 -13.76
CA LEU A 6 -56.43 -69.50 -13.71
C LEU A 6 -55.29 -70.04 -12.88
N LEU A 7 -54.13 -70.23 -13.53
CA LEU A 7 -52.85 -70.44 -12.89
C LEU A 7 -52.25 -69.11 -12.52
N VAL A 8 -52.16 -68.85 -11.24
CA VAL A 8 -51.43 -67.69 -10.71
C VAL A 8 -49.97 -68.12 -10.58
N GLY A 9 -49.15 -67.66 -11.51
CA GLY A 9 -47.69 -67.74 -11.39
C GLY A 9 -47.14 -66.59 -10.58
N CYS A 10 -46.62 -66.85 -9.37
CA CYS A 10 -45.79 -65.86 -8.60
C CYS A 10 -44.48 -65.66 -9.29
N ALA A 11 -44.36 -64.59 -10.08
CA ALA A 11 -43.07 -64.06 -10.53
C ALA A 11 -42.52 -63.17 -9.43
N THR A 12 -41.50 -63.64 -8.72
CA THR A 12 -40.67 -62.84 -7.86
C THR A 12 -39.81 -61.92 -8.75
N GLU A 13 -40.28 -60.69 -8.89
CA GLU A 13 -39.57 -59.62 -9.59
C GLU A 13 -38.46 -59.10 -8.66
N GLN A 14 -37.30 -59.74 -8.72
CA GLN A 14 -36.07 -59.12 -8.23
C GLN A 14 -35.73 -58.01 -9.21
N GLN A 15 -36.27 -56.82 -8.96
CA GLN A 15 -35.76 -55.59 -9.54
C GLN A 15 -34.32 -55.38 -9.07
N ARG A 16 -33.36 -55.91 -9.81
CA ARG A 16 -32.01 -55.41 -9.81
C ARG A 16 -32.08 -53.94 -10.25
N LYS A 17 -32.10 -52.99 -9.31
CA LYS A 17 -31.74 -51.64 -9.57
C LYS A 17 -30.31 -51.66 -10.10
N GLN A 18 -30.14 -51.74 -11.42
CA GLN A 18 -28.91 -51.29 -12.07
C GLN A 18 -28.77 -49.83 -11.68
N ARG A 19 -27.91 -49.56 -10.71
CA ARG A 19 -27.42 -48.20 -10.54
C ARG A 19 -26.72 -47.86 -11.84
N GLU A 20 -27.31 -46.96 -12.63
CA GLU A 20 -26.61 -46.33 -13.73
C GLU A 20 -25.26 -45.85 -13.19
N TYR A 21 -24.21 -46.48 -13.66
CA TYR A 21 -22.86 -46.10 -13.30
C TYR A 21 -22.57 -44.80 -14.04
N VAL A 22 -22.83 -43.66 -13.39
CA VAL A 22 -22.46 -42.36 -13.93
C VAL A 22 -20.94 -42.29 -13.89
N GLU A 23 -20.33 -42.31 -15.04
CA GLU A 23 -18.88 -42.19 -15.15
C GLU A 23 -18.43 -40.86 -14.58
N ILE A 24 -17.60 -40.89 -13.53
CA ILE A 24 -17.11 -39.72 -12.86
C ILE A 24 -16.07 -39.00 -13.73
N SER A 25 -16.23 -37.69 -13.91
CA SER A 25 -15.32 -36.89 -14.71
C SER A 25 -13.87 -37.03 -14.23
N THR A 26 -12.95 -37.18 -15.17
CA THR A 26 -11.50 -37.18 -14.94
C THR A 26 -10.86 -35.81 -15.26
N SER A 27 -11.69 -34.80 -15.48
CA SER A 27 -11.21 -33.44 -15.71
C SER A 27 -10.50 -32.88 -14.47
N LEU A 28 -9.27 -32.42 -14.65
CA LEU A 28 -8.47 -31.82 -13.56
C LEU A 28 -8.82 -30.36 -13.29
N VAL A 29 -9.77 -29.76 -14.02
CA VAL A 29 -10.17 -28.36 -13.86
C VAL A 29 -10.72 -28.08 -12.45
N ALA A 30 -11.55 -28.98 -11.93
CA ALA A 30 -12.13 -28.88 -10.60
C ALA A 30 -12.43 -30.26 -10.01
N ALA A 31 -12.32 -30.36 -8.69
CA ALA A 31 -12.78 -31.53 -7.95
C ALA A 31 -14.26 -31.34 -7.56
N GLU A 32 -15.16 -31.93 -8.33
CA GLU A 32 -16.62 -31.79 -8.18
C GLU A 32 -17.21 -32.72 -7.12
N HIS A 33 -16.46 -33.77 -6.73
CA HIS A 33 -16.91 -34.79 -5.78
C HIS A 33 -16.03 -34.84 -4.52
N PRO A 34 -16.53 -35.41 -3.42
CA PRO A 34 -15.72 -35.67 -2.23
C PRO A 34 -14.54 -36.60 -2.52
N ALA A 35 -13.40 -36.38 -1.85
CA ALA A 35 -12.16 -37.12 -2.05
C ALA A 35 -12.31 -38.64 -1.98
N LYS A 36 -13.19 -39.17 -1.11
CA LYS A 36 -13.45 -40.59 -0.96
C LYS A 36 -13.95 -41.27 -2.26
N ILE A 37 -14.76 -40.56 -3.05
CA ILE A 37 -15.27 -41.03 -4.32
C ILE A 37 -14.10 -41.23 -5.30
N TYR A 38 -13.28 -40.20 -5.46
CA TYR A 38 -12.09 -40.26 -6.33
C TYR A 38 -11.09 -41.33 -5.90
N LEU A 39 -10.91 -41.57 -4.60
CA LEU A 39 -10.05 -42.65 -4.09
C LEU A 39 -10.60 -44.01 -4.45
N THR A 40 -11.92 -44.22 -4.43
CA THR A 40 -12.56 -45.45 -4.84
C THR A 40 -12.37 -45.71 -6.34
N GLU A 41 -12.57 -44.67 -7.16
CA GLU A 41 -12.36 -44.75 -8.61
C GLU A 41 -10.89 -44.97 -8.97
N ALA A 42 -9.96 -44.33 -8.25
CA ALA A 42 -8.53 -44.59 -8.44
C ALA A 42 -8.15 -46.04 -8.16
N LYS A 43 -8.72 -46.64 -7.10
CA LYS A 43 -8.50 -48.05 -6.75
C LYS A 43 -9.09 -49.04 -7.78
N ASN A 44 -10.20 -48.67 -8.37
CA ASN A 44 -10.90 -49.51 -9.36
C ASN A 44 -10.35 -49.33 -10.78
N SER A 45 -9.50 -48.35 -11.03
CA SER A 45 -8.97 -48.04 -12.35
C SER A 45 -7.81 -48.96 -12.72
N SER A 46 -7.93 -49.68 -13.83
CA SER A 46 -6.85 -50.47 -14.41
C SER A 46 -5.83 -49.67 -15.23
N LEU A 47 -6.22 -48.46 -15.67
CA LEU A 47 -5.36 -47.58 -16.47
C LEU A 47 -4.55 -46.65 -15.55
N PRO A 48 -3.21 -46.69 -15.60
CA PRO A 48 -2.37 -45.86 -14.71
C PRO A 48 -2.64 -44.36 -14.82
N GLU A 49 -2.85 -43.85 -16.03
CA GLU A 49 -3.16 -42.44 -16.24
C GLU A 49 -4.51 -42.04 -15.60
N LYS A 50 -5.54 -42.84 -15.76
CA LYS A 50 -6.87 -42.58 -15.18
C LYS A 50 -6.83 -42.68 -13.66
N ARG A 51 -6.07 -43.63 -13.11
CA ARG A 51 -5.80 -43.74 -11.67
C ARG A 51 -5.15 -42.49 -11.14
N ASP A 52 -4.09 -42.01 -11.80
CA ASP A 52 -3.34 -40.84 -11.35
C ASP A 52 -4.19 -39.54 -11.42
N ARG A 53 -5.07 -39.42 -12.42
CA ARG A 53 -6.08 -38.33 -12.48
C ARG A 53 -7.01 -38.35 -11.28
N TYR A 54 -7.56 -39.48 -10.91
CA TYR A 54 -8.41 -39.59 -9.74
C TYR A 54 -7.67 -39.31 -8.43
N LEU A 55 -6.41 -39.71 -8.29
CA LEU A 55 -5.60 -39.41 -7.13
C LEU A 55 -5.33 -37.90 -7.00
N LEU A 56 -5.04 -37.20 -8.11
CA LEU A 56 -4.90 -35.74 -8.13
C LEU A 56 -6.20 -35.05 -7.78
N LEU A 57 -7.35 -35.50 -8.29
CA LEU A 57 -8.67 -34.96 -7.93
C LEU A 57 -9.00 -35.19 -6.44
N ALA A 58 -8.63 -36.35 -5.88
CA ALA A 58 -8.78 -36.62 -4.45
C ALA A 58 -7.94 -35.68 -3.61
N ALA A 59 -6.68 -35.45 -4.00
CA ALA A 59 -5.79 -34.47 -3.32
C ALA A 59 -6.35 -33.05 -3.43
N HIS A 60 -6.85 -32.66 -4.60
CA HIS A 60 -7.50 -31.36 -4.81
C HIS A 60 -8.72 -31.18 -3.89
N ALA A 61 -9.61 -32.17 -3.81
CA ALA A 61 -10.77 -32.15 -2.92
C ALA A 61 -10.36 -32.04 -1.44
N TYR A 62 -9.31 -32.74 -1.00
CA TYR A 62 -8.80 -32.63 0.35
C TYR A 62 -8.24 -31.24 0.66
N ILE A 63 -7.49 -30.63 -0.27
CA ILE A 63 -6.97 -29.26 -0.11
C ILE A 63 -8.12 -28.27 0.02
N ASN A 64 -9.17 -28.40 -0.79
CA ASN A 64 -10.34 -27.52 -0.74
C ASN A 64 -11.09 -27.63 0.59
N ASN A 65 -11.14 -28.84 1.17
CA ASN A 65 -11.78 -29.10 2.46
C ASN A 65 -10.85 -28.89 3.68
N GLY A 66 -9.66 -28.32 3.47
CA GLY A 66 -8.71 -28.03 4.56
C GLY A 66 -7.93 -29.24 5.09
N ASN A 67 -8.13 -30.44 4.56
CA ASN A 67 -7.42 -31.65 4.98
C ASN A 67 -6.06 -31.80 4.27
N VAL A 68 -5.12 -30.94 4.65
CA VAL A 68 -3.81 -30.84 4.01
C VAL A 68 -2.97 -32.12 4.20
N ASN A 69 -3.05 -32.78 5.36
CA ASN A 69 -2.28 -33.99 5.66
C ASN A 69 -2.64 -35.14 4.71
N SER A 70 -3.92 -35.37 4.48
CA SER A 70 -4.38 -36.40 3.55
C SER A 70 -3.95 -36.11 2.10
N ALA A 71 -4.03 -34.85 1.69
CA ALA A 71 -3.56 -34.43 0.37
C ALA A 71 -2.05 -34.65 0.22
N THR A 72 -1.25 -34.28 1.22
CA THR A 72 0.21 -34.48 1.24
C THR A 72 0.56 -35.96 1.10
N SER A 73 -0.11 -36.85 1.85
CA SER A 73 0.13 -38.27 1.80
C SER A 73 -0.11 -38.84 0.39
N ILE A 74 -1.19 -38.42 -0.28
CA ILE A 74 -1.49 -38.84 -1.66
C ILE A 74 -0.39 -38.38 -2.62
N LEU A 75 -0.06 -37.06 -2.61
CA LEU A 75 0.91 -36.49 -3.54
C LEU A 75 2.32 -37.08 -3.34
N THR A 76 2.71 -37.33 -2.08
CA THR A 76 4.00 -37.97 -1.78
C THR A 76 4.04 -39.41 -2.30
N SER A 77 2.95 -40.20 -2.14
CA SER A 77 2.89 -41.56 -2.64
C SER A 77 2.95 -41.63 -4.17
N MET A 78 2.38 -40.66 -4.86
CA MET A 78 2.36 -40.59 -6.33
C MET A 78 3.74 -40.22 -6.92
N GLN A 79 4.59 -39.53 -6.22
CA GLN A 79 5.82 -38.91 -6.75
C GLN A 79 6.74 -39.93 -7.47
N LYS A 80 6.77 -41.19 -7.03
CA LYS A 80 7.62 -42.26 -7.60
C LYS A 80 6.92 -43.11 -8.64
N SER A 81 5.59 -43.11 -8.68
CA SER A 81 4.78 -44.04 -9.48
C SER A 81 3.90 -43.38 -10.54
N MET A 82 3.87 -42.03 -10.56
CA MET A 82 3.05 -41.26 -11.49
C MET A 82 3.53 -41.40 -12.93
N VAL A 83 2.59 -41.52 -13.85
CA VAL A 83 2.91 -41.58 -15.29
C VAL A 83 3.54 -40.27 -15.78
N ASN A 84 4.46 -40.39 -16.74
CA ASN A 84 5.18 -39.24 -17.30
C ASN A 84 4.33 -38.52 -18.35
N VAL A 85 3.27 -37.83 -17.86
CA VAL A 85 2.37 -37.03 -18.68
C VAL A 85 2.44 -35.58 -18.16
N PRO A 86 2.83 -34.60 -19.00
CA PRO A 86 3.03 -33.21 -18.57
C PRO A 86 1.84 -32.60 -17.83
N THR A 87 0.61 -32.86 -18.26
CA THR A 87 -0.60 -32.32 -17.60
C THR A 87 -0.80 -32.86 -16.18
N LEU A 88 -0.43 -34.10 -15.91
CA LEU A 88 -0.50 -34.69 -14.57
C LEU A 88 0.62 -34.20 -13.67
N GLN A 89 1.83 -34.09 -14.22
CA GLN A 89 2.98 -33.55 -13.51
C GLN A 89 2.75 -32.06 -13.12
N ALA A 90 2.18 -31.28 -14.03
CA ALA A 90 1.84 -29.90 -13.77
C ALA A 90 0.81 -29.77 -12.64
N GLU A 91 -0.25 -30.60 -12.66
CA GLU A 91 -1.25 -30.59 -11.59
C GLU A 91 -0.64 -31.04 -10.25
N HIS A 92 0.23 -32.04 -10.26
CA HIS A 92 0.94 -32.47 -9.06
C HIS A 92 1.80 -31.34 -8.47
N ILE A 93 2.56 -30.61 -9.28
CA ILE A 93 3.34 -29.44 -8.86
C ILE A 93 2.41 -28.35 -8.31
N TYR A 94 1.31 -28.07 -9.01
CA TYR A 94 0.32 -27.06 -8.61
C TYR A 94 -0.28 -27.35 -7.23
N LEU A 95 -0.70 -28.59 -6.99
CA LEU A 95 -1.29 -28.98 -5.71
C LEU A 95 -0.25 -28.99 -4.57
N ARG A 96 0.99 -29.38 -4.85
CA ARG A 96 2.09 -29.28 -3.87
C ARG A 96 2.39 -27.82 -3.50
N ALA A 97 2.38 -26.91 -4.46
CA ALA A 97 2.54 -25.49 -4.19
C ALA A 97 1.39 -24.94 -3.34
N ARG A 98 0.14 -25.36 -3.60
CA ARG A 98 -1.02 -25.00 -2.75
C ARG A 98 -0.91 -25.51 -1.31
N ILE A 99 -0.30 -26.67 -1.12
CA ILE A 99 0.00 -27.18 0.23
C ILE A 99 1.07 -26.32 0.89
N ALA A 100 2.17 -26.04 0.20
CA ALA A 100 3.27 -25.23 0.73
C ALA A 100 2.82 -23.80 1.12
N GLU A 101 1.92 -23.15 0.34
CA GLU A 101 1.33 -21.86 0.73
C GLU A 101 0.61 -21.94 2.07
N LYS A 102 -0.11 -23.06 2.33
CA LYS A 102 -0.89 -23.24 3.56
C LYS A 102 -0.07 -23.68 4.78
N THR A 103 1.03 -24.38 4.56
CA THR A 103 1.81 -25.01 5.65
C THR A 103 3.13 -24.32 5.94
N THR A 104 3.63 -23.54 5.01
CA THR A 104 4.94 -22.90 5.09
C THR A 104 4.83 -21.43 4.76
N SER A 105 4.86 -21.05 3.47
CA SER A 105 4.75 -19.66 3.03
C SER A 105 4.44 -19.52 1.54
N SER A 106 4.12 -18.30 1.09
CA SER A 106 3.95 -17.99 -0.33
C SER A 106 5.25 -18.10 -1.12
N GLU A 107 6.39 -17.81 -0.51
CA GLU A 107 7.73 -17.97 -1.11
C GLU A 107 8.03 -19.44 -1.39
N ALA A 108 7.82 -20.32 -0.41
CA ALA A 108 7.99 -21.77 -0.59
C ALA A 108 7.07 -22.32 -1.69
N ALA A 109 5.86 -21.78 -1.81
CA ALA A 109 4.95 -22.14 -2.91
C ALA A 109 5.49 -21.68 -4.27
N LEU A 110 6.10 -20.48 -4.37
CA LEU A 110 6.72 -19.97 -5.60
C LEU A 110 7.92 -20.80 -6.04
N GLU A 111 8.73 -21.30 -5.11
CA GLU A 111 9.86 -22.20 -5.41
C GLU A 111 9.38 -23.51 -6.02
N ILE A 112 8.29 -24.08 -5.50
CA ILE A 112 7.71 -25.34 -6.00
C ILE A 112 7.00 -25.11 -7.33
N LEU A 113 6.29 -23.99 -7.52
CA LEU A 113 5.44 -23.71 -8.68
C LEU A 113 6.28 -23.30 -9.91
N GLN A 114 7.09 -24.23 -10.41
CA GLN A 114 7.92 -24.04 -11.59
C GLN A 114 7.58 -25.12 -12.64
N TYR A 115 7.03 -24.68 -13.78
CA TYR A 115 6.78 -25.58 -14.92
C TYR A 115 7.95 -25.54 -15.89
N PRO A 116 8.40 -26.70 -16.38
CA PRO A 116 9.40 -26.75 -17.45
C PRO A 116 8.94 -25.96 -18.69
N PRO A 117 9.78 -25.10 -19.29
CA PRO A 117 9.37 -24.23 -20.41
C PRO A 117 8.91 -24.97 -21.67
N HIS A 118 9.35 -26.22 -21.87
CA HIS A 118 9.02 -27.03 -23.03
C HIS A 118 7.66 -27.76 -22.92
N TRP A 119 6.97 -27.65 -21.77
CA TRP A 119 5.66 -28.31 -21.64
C TRP A 119 4.59 -27.56 -22.43
N GLN A 120 3.87 -28.29 -23.25
CA GLN A 120 2.67 -27.81 -23.92
C GLN A 120 1.45 -28.24 -23.11
N LEU A 121 0.97 -27.30 -22.29
CA LEU A 121 -0.15 -27.53 -21.38
C LEU A 121 -1.46 -26.95 -21.93
N PRO A 122 -2.62 -27.50 -21.57
CA PRO A 122 -3.92 -26.93 -21.90
C PRO A 122 -4.08 -25.48 -21.42
N ARG A 123 -4.87 -24.68 -22.16
CA ARG A 123 -5.08 -23.26 -21.83
C ARG A 123 -5.55 -23.05 -20.39
N TRP A 124 -6.48 -23.85 -19.91
CA TRP A 124 -6.99 -23.75 -18.54
C TRP A 124 -5.89 -23.95 -17.49
N GLN A 125 -4.97 -24.87 -17.73
CA GLN A 125 -3.89 -25.19 -16.80
C GLN A 125 -2.84 -24.07 -16.75
N MET A 126 -2.53 -23.50 -17.91
CA MET A 126 -1.67 -22.30 -17.99
C MET A 126 -2.34 -21.09 -17.36
N ALA A 127 -3.65 -20.91 -17.56
CA ALA A 127 -4.41 -19.85 -16.89
C ALA A 127 -4.34 -20.01 -15.37
N SER A 128 -4.63 -21.20 -14.83
CA SER A 128 -4.54 -21.49 -13.39
C SER A 128 -3.13 -21.26 -12.84
N TYR A 129 -2.10 -21.66 -13.59
CA TYR A 129 -0.69 -21.44 -13.22
C TYR A 129 -0.36 -19.96 -13.05
N HIS A 130 -0.63 -19.15 -14.09
CA HIS A 130 -0.31 -17.72 -14.06
C HIS A 130 -1.17 -16.96 -13.04
N GLN A 131 -2.44 -17.32 -12.91
CA GLN A 131 -3.34 -16.73 -11.92
C GLN A 131 -2.85 -16.99 -10.50
N TYR A 132 -2.48 -18.23 -10.20
CA TYR A 132 -2.00 -18.61 -8.88
C TYR A 132 -0.64 -18.01 -8.57
N LYS A 133 0.26 -17.97 -9.55
CA LYS A 133 1.58 -17.33 -9.41
C LYS A 133 1.46 -15.82 -9.18
N ALA A 134 0.53 -15.16 -9.87
CA ALA A 134 0.22 -13.74 -9.63
C ALA A 134 -0.33 -13.50 -8.20
N LYS A 135 -1.17 -14.41 -7.67
CA LYS A 135 -1.62 -14.36 -6.27
C LYS A 135 -0.46 -14.47 -5.30
N LEU A 136 0.45 -15.42 -5.52
CA LEU A 136 1.63 -15.60 -4.65
C LEU A 136 2.54 -14.36 -4.68
N TYR A 137 2.79 -13.76 -5.85
CA TYR A 137 3.54 -12.51 -5.96
C TYR A 137 2.85 -11.33 -5.30
N LYS A 138 1.52 -11.30 -5.29
CA LYS A 138 0.77 -10.32 -4.49
C LYS A 138 1.04 -10.49 -3.00
N ASN A 139 0.99 -11.72 -2.49
CA ASN A 139 1.22 -12.02 -1.08
C ASN A 139 2.65 -11.70 -0.63
N THR A 140 3.62 -11.84 -1.54
CA THR A 140 5.05 -11.52 -1.31
C THR A 140 5.42 -10.10 -1.73
N GLN A 141 4.44 -9.24 -2.05
CA GLN A 141 4.60 -7.83 -2.42
C GLN A 141 5.51 -7.56 -3.64
N GLN A 142 5.65 -8.52 -4.51
CA GLN A 142 6.43 -8.42 -5.75
C GLN A 142 5.53 -7.92 -6.89
N SER A 143 5.19 -6.62 -6.87
CA SER A 143 4.20 -6.01 -7.77
C SER A 143 4.55 -6.15 -9.25
N ILE A 144 5.81 -6.01 -9.63
CA ILE A 144 6.26 -6.13 -11.02
C ILE A 144 6.13 -7.57 -11.53
N ASP A 145 6.52 -8.55 -10.73
CA ASP A 145 6.36 -9.97 -11.08
C ASP A 145 4.89 -10.36 -11.13
N GLN A 146 4.06 -9.80 -10.26
CA GLN A 146 2.61 -9.95 -10.31
C GLN A 146 2.06 -9.45 -11.67
N VAL A 147 2.41 -8.24 -12.09
CA VAL A 147 2.02 -7.68 -13.40
C VAL A 147 2.49 -8.56 -14.54
N LYS A 148 3.72 -9.08 -14.48
CA LYS A 148 4.28 -10.00 -15.48
C LYS A 148 3.41 -11.26 -15.61
N GLN A 149 3.02 -11.87 -14.49
CA GLN A 149 2.16 -13.06 -14.50
C GLN A 149 0.74 -12.76 -15.02
N LEU A 150 0.15 -11.64 -14.63
CA LEU A 150 -1.16 -11.21 -15.12
C LEU A 150 -1.14 -10.90 -16.62
N SER A 151 -0.05 -10.34 -17.13
CA SER A 151 0.14 -10.12 -18.57
C SER A 151 0.20 -11.44 -19.36
N LEU A 152 0.87 -12.45 -18.81
CA LEU A 152 0.90 -13.81 -19.38
C LEU A 152 -0.47 -14.50 -19.29
N LEU A 153 -1.18 -14.34 -18.18
CA LEU A 153 -2.53 -14.85 -17.97
C LEU A 153 -3.49 -14.40 -19.07
N SER A 154 -3.39 -13.14 -19.51
CA SER A 154 -4.26 -12.57 -20.53
C SER A 154 -4.26 -13.37 -21.85
N ASN A 155 -3.19 -14.09 -22.16
CA ASN A 155 -3.09 -14.94 -23.36
C ASN A 155 -3.95 -16.21 -23.27
N TYR A 156 -4.34 -16.62 -22.07
CA TYR A 156 -5.02 -17.90 -21.81
C TYR A 156 -6.50 -17.71 -21.42
N LEU A 157 -6.94 -16.47 -21.14
CA LEU A 157 -8.31 -16.16 -20.77
C LEU A 157 -9.20 -15.89 -22.00
N PRO A 158 -10.53 -16.08 -21.87
CA PRO A 158 -11.50 -15.55 -22.82
C PRO A 158 -11.46 -14.01 -22.86
N LYS A 159 -11.79 -13.42 -24.01
CA LYS A 159 -11.82 -11.96 -24.17
C LYS A 159 -12.73 -11.24 -23.16
N SER A 160 -13.80 -11.86 -22.72
CA SER A 160 -14.73 -11.34 -21.70
C SER A 160 -14.06 -11.14 -20.33
N GLU A 161 -13.08 -11.96 -19.96
CA GLU A 161 -12.39 -11.91 -18.67
C GLU A 161 -11.12 -11.06 -18.73
N THR A 162 -10.55 -10.85 -19.90
CA THR A 162 -9.30 -10.11 -20.09
C THR A 162 -9.40 -8.66 -19.59
N THR A 163 -10.57 -8.01 -19.75
CA THR A 163 -10.78 -6.62 -19.27
C THR A 163 -10.60 -6.49 -17.75
N ALA A 164 -11.09 -7.46 -16.99
CA ALA A 164 -10.93 -7.44 -15.53
C ALA A 164 -9.45 -7.55 -15.14
N VAL A 165 -8.70 -8.45 -15.79
CA VAL A 165 -7.25 -8.61 -15.56
C VAL A 165 -6.48 -7.34 -15.96
N ASN A 166 -6.82 -6.70 -17.07
CA ASN A 166 -6.21 -5.45 -17.51
C ASN A 166 -6.40 -4.31 -16.50
N ASN A 167 -7.59 -4.21 -15.90
CA ASN A 167 -7.86 -3.23 -14.85
C ASN A 167 -7.02 -3.51 -13.59
N VAL A 168 -6.82 -4.77 -13.23
CA VAL A 168 -5.94 -5.15 -12.12
C VAL A 168 -4.49 -4.79 -12.43
N ILE A 169 -3.97 -5.14 -13.62
CA ILE A 169 -2.62 -4.76 -14.04
C ILE A 169 -2.42 -3.24 -13.91
N TRP A 170 -3.36 -2.47 -14.45
CA TRP A 170 -3.30 -1.01 -14.41
C TRP A 170 -3.31 -0.48 -12.99
N SER A 171 -4.19 -0.98 -12.12
CA SER A 171 -4.27 -0.56 -10.72
C SER A 171 -2.99 -0.87 -9.91
N ILE A 172 -2.24 -1.91 -10.27
CA ILE A 172 -0.95 -2.24 -9.64
C ILE A 172 0.15 -1.29 -10.13
N LEU A 173 0.12 -0.89 -11.41
CA LEU A 173 1.13 0.00 -11.98
C LEU A 173 0.96 1.47 -11.57
N GLN A 174 -0.26 1.89 -11.23
CA GLN A 174 -0.56 3.28 -10.86
C GLN A 174 0.27 3.81 -9.68
N PRO A 175 0.38 3.13 -8.52
CA PRO A 175 1.11 3.63 -7.36
C PRO A 175 2.63 3.51 -7.48
N LEU A 176 3.16 2.78 -8.47
CA LEU A 176 4.60 2.62 -8.66
C LEU A 176 5.23 3.94 -9.12
N GLN A 177 6.43 4.23 -8.64
CA GLN A 177 7.20 5.40 -9.07
C GLN A 177 7.67 5.24 -10.52
N GLU A 178 7.87 6.36 -11.21
CA GLU A 178 8.31 6.38 -12.62
C GLU A 178 9.65 5.67 -12.80
N GLU A 179 10.61 5.91 -11.91
CA GLU A 179 11.94 5.29 -11.92
C GLU A 179 11.86 3.77 -11.78
N THR A 180 10.95 3.28 -10.92
CA THR A 180 10.71 1.84 -10.76
C THR A 180 10.19 1.24 -12.05
N VAL A 181 9.19 1.86 -12.68
CA VAL A 181 8.64 1.38 -13.95
C VAL A 181 9.71 1.38 -15.03
N GLN A 182 10.50 2.46 -15.13
CA GLN A 182 11.56 2.62 -16.13
C GLN A 182 12.66 1.56 -16.00
N SER A 183 13.03 1.17 -14.77
CA SER A 183 14.07 0.15 -14.55
C SER A 183 13.71 -1.21 -15.14
N PHE A 184 12.41 -1.56 -15.19
CA PHE A 184 11.92 -2.83 -15.75
C PHE A 184 11.51 -2.78 -17.22
N MET A 185 11.45 -1.61 -17.85
CA MET A 185 11.08 -1.47 -19.27
C MET A 185 12.03 -2.17 -20.24
N ARG A 186 13.22 -2.54 -19.81
CA ARG A 186 14.25 -3.19 -20.62
C ARG A 186 14.11 -4.71 -20.73
N ASP A 187 13.10 -5.32 -20.10
CA ASP A 187 12.85 -6.76 -20.19
C ASP A 187 12.10 -7.12 -21.48
N PRO A 188 12.76 -7.67 -22.51
CA PRO A 188 12.13 -8.00 -23.79
C PRO A 188 11.33 -9.29 -23.77
N SER A 189 11.23 -9.99 -22.62
CA SER A 189 10.75 -11.37 -22.53
C SER A 189 9.24 -11.53 -22.78
N ASN A 190 8.46 -10.45 -22.68
CA ASN A 190 7.02 -10.46 -22.94
C ASN A 190 6.55 -9.12 -23.51
N PRO A 191 6.11 -9.07 -24.78
CA PRO A 191 5.67 -7.81 -25.41
C PRO A 191 4.47 -7.16 -24.73
N ILE A 192 3.52 -7.94 -24.20
CA ILE A 192 2.34 -7.40 -23.48
C ILE A 192 2.79 -6.78 -22.16
N PHE A 193 3.66 -7.45 -21.42
CA PHE A 193 4.21 -6.89 -20.19
C PHE A 193 5.01 -5.62 -20.44
N ALA A 194 5.90 -5.64 -21.42
CA ALA A 194 6.67 -4.45 -21.83
C ALA A 194 5.75 -3.29 -22.25
N GLY A 195 4.69 -3.59 -23.00
CA GLY A 195 3.70 -2.60 -23.40
C GLY A 195 2.96 -1.96 -22.22
N TRP A 196 2.62 -2.71 -21.18
CA TRP A 196 2.05 -2.18 -19.95
C TRP A 196 3.00 -1.24 -19.21
N LEU A 197 4.28 -1.59 -19.11
CA LEU A 197 5.27 -0.74 -18.47
C LEU A 197 5.48 0.55 -19.27
N GLN A 198 5.59 0.46 -20.60
CA GLN A 198 5.68 1.63 -21.48
C GLN A 198 4.47 2.55 -21.34
N LEU A 199 3.26 2.00 -21.32
CA LEU A 199 2.04 2.77 -21.14
C LEU A 199 2.03 3.49 -19.78
N SER A 200 2.42 2.79 -18.72
CA SER A 200 2.51 3.37 -17.37
C SER A 200 3.55 4.49 -17.31
N TYR A 201 4.71 4.28 -17.93
CA TYR A 201 5.76 5.32 -18.03
C TYR A 201 5.25 6.57 -18.78
N ILE A 202 4.66 6.40 -19.97
CA ILE A 202 4.13 7.51 -20.78
C ILE A 202 3.06 8.28 -19.97
N ALA A 203 2.16 7.56 -19.31
CA ALA A 203 1.09 8.15 -18.54
C ALA A 203 1.62 9.01 -17.37
N LYS A 204 2.69 8.57 -16.70
CA LYS A 204 3.31 9.30 -15.58
C LYS A 204 4.15 10.48 -16.07
N HIS A 205 5.04 10.21 -17.01
CA HIS A 205 6.02 11.17 -17.50
C HIS A 205 5.38 12.41 -18.17
N TYR A 206 4.32 12.19 -18.94
CA TYR A 206 3.63 13.27 -19.67
C TYR A 206 2.30 13.69 -19.04
N ALA A 207 2.02 13.30 -17.80
CA ALA A 207 0.73 13.58 -17.15
C ALA A 207 0.37 15.07 -17.09
N VAL A 208 1.38 15.95 -16.94
CA VAL A 208 1.20 17.42 -16.86
C VAL A 208 1.22 18.12 -18.21
N GLU A 209 1.55 17.40 -19.27
CA GLU A 209 1.64 17.92 -20.64
C GLU A 209 0.68 17.20 -21.58
N PRO A 210 -0.64 17.56 -21.57
CA PRO A 210 -1.67 16.83 -22.31
C PRO A 210 -1.35 16.65 -23.79
N THR A 211 -0.74 17.64 -24.42
CA THR A 211 -0.35 17.57 -25.85
C THR A 211 0.71 16.49 -26.09
N GLN A 212 1.71 16.41 -25.24
CA GLN A 212 2.75 15.37 -25.30
C GLN A 212 2.17 14.01 -24.96
N LEU A 213 1.33 13.94 -23.90
CA LEU A 213 0.65 12.71 -23.53
C LEU A 213 -0.15 12.12 -24.71
N VAL A 214 -0.99 12.92 -25.36
CA VAL A 214 -1.76 12.49 -26.56
C VAL A 214 -0.83 11.99 -27.67
N ARG A 215 0.23 12.73 -27.95
CA ARG A 215 1.21 12.37 -28.98
C ARG A 215 1.86 11.01 -28.69
N TYR A 216 2.45 10.85 -27.51
CA TYR A 216 3.18 9.62 -27.15
C TYR A 216 2.25 8.43 -26.96
N LEU A 217 1.02 8.63 -26.47
CA LEU A 217 0.00 7.57 -26.45
C LEU A 217 -0.38 7.12 -27.85
N GLY A 218 -0.55 8.06 -28.78
CA GLY A 218 -0.84 7.73 -30.17
C GLY A 218 0.32 6.99 -30.86
N GLU A 219 1.56 7.35 -30.57
CA GLU A 219 2.75 6.62 -31.02
C GLU A 219 2.80 5.22 -30.41
N TRP A 220 2.56 5.09 -29.12
CA TRP A 220 2.55 3.81 -28.43
C TRP A 220 1.45 2.88 -28.96
N GLN A 221 0.23 3.40 -29.21
CA GLN A 221 -0.86 2.62 -29.79
C GLN A 221 -0.52 2.09 -31.19
N ARG A 222 0.13 2.89 -32.04
CA ARG A 222 0.59 2.46 -33.37
C ARG A 222 1.66 1.38 -33.30
N ASN A 223 2.55 1.47 -32.31
CA ASN A 223 3.65 0.51 -32.12
C ASN A 223 3.20 -0.79 -31.43
N ASN A 224 2.03 -0.76 -30.74
CA ASN A 224 1.49 -1.89 -29.98
C ASN A 224 0.03 -2.19 -30.38
N PRO A 225 -0.32 -2.39 -31.67
CA PRO A 225 -1.70 -2.46 -32.14
C PRO A 225 -2.52 -3.62 -31.56
N TYR A 226 -1.85 -4.68 -31.12
CA TYR A 226 -2.48 -5.87 -30.53
C TYR A 226 -2.46 -5.87 -29.00
N HIS A 227 -1.91 -4.83 -28.39
CA HIS A 227 -1.88 -4.73 -26.95
C HIS A 227 -3.29 -4.44 -26.39
N PRO A 228 -3.73 -5.11 -25.31
CA PRO A 228 -5.09 -4.92 -24.76
C PRO A 228 -5.44 -3.46 -24.47
N ALA A 229 -4.50 -2.70 -23.91
CA ALA A 229 -4.69 -1.27 -23.62
C ALA A 229 -4.61 -0.36 -24.85
N ALA A 230 -4.08 -0.82 -25.98
CA ALA A 230 -4.14 -0.06 -27.22
C ALA A 230 -5.51 -0.14 -27.88
N ILE A 231 -6.22 -1.27 -27.66
CA ILE A 231 -7.60 -1.47 -28.12
C ILE A 231 -8.57 -0.66 -27.26
N LYS A 232 -8.36 -0.65 -25.94
CA LYS A 232 -9.15 0.10 -24.97
C LYS A 232 -8.24 0.61 -23.85
N LEU A 233 -8.06 1.93 -23.79
CA LEU A 233 -7.29 2.57 -22.73
C LEU A 233 -7.95 2.33 -21.36
N PRO A 234 -7.16 2.30 -20.28
CA PRO A 234 -7.69 2.40 -18.92
C PRO A 234 -8.55 3.65 -18.75
N GLY A 235 -9.70 3.52 -18.05
CA GLY A 235 -10.72 4.58 -18.05
C GLY A 235 -10.30 5.86 -17.33
N ASP A 236 -9.35 5.80 -16.41
CA ASP A 236 -8.75 6.97 -15.75
C ASP A 236 -7.77 7.69 -16.68
N LEU A 237 -7.06 6.97 -17.53
CA LEU A 237 -6.21 7.58 -18.56
C LEU A 237 -7.04 8.30 -19.63
N GLU A 238 -8.21 7.75 -20.02
CA GLU A 238 -9.16 8.43 -20.88
C GLU A 238 -9.67 9.74 -20.23
N LYS A 239 -9.97 9.72 -18.92
CA LYS A 239 -10.37 10.91 -18.15
C LYS A 239 -9.25 11.92 -18.07
N ALA A 240 -8.00 11.47 -17.80
CA ALA A 240 -6.84 12.35 -17.73
C ALA A 240 -6.58 13.09 -19.04
N LEU A 241 -6.78 12.43 -20.19
CA LEU A 241 -6.68 13.06 -21.51
C LEU A 241 -7.71 14.16 -21.74
N SER A 242 -8.89 14.08 -21.11
CA SER A 242 -9.95 15.08 -21.19
C SER A 242 -9.80 16.19 -20.13
N ALA A 243 -9.01 15.98 -19.08
CA ALA A 243 -8.83 16.94 -17.99
C ALA A 243 -7.92 18.10 -18.44
N LYS A 244 -8.47 19.32 -18.41
CA LYS A 244 -7.69 20.53 -18.73
C LYS A 244 -6.95 20.99 -17.47
N PRO A 245 -5.63 21.32 -17.55
CA PRO A 245 -4.92 21.97 -16.46
C PRO A 245 -5.57 23.29 -16.08
N PHE A 246 -5.57 23.64 -14.80
CA PHE A 246 -5.86 25.00 -14.41
C PHE A 246 -4.70 25.89 -14.87
N ARG A 247 -5.01 27.01 -15.52
CA ARG A 247 -4.03 28.00 -15.98
C ARG A 247 -4.52 29.40 -15.60
N PRO A 248 -4.63 29.69 -14.30
CA PRO A 248 -5.10 30.99 -13.86
C PRO A 248 -4.08 32.08 -14.15
N GLN A 249 -4.55 33.24 -14.54
CA GLN A 249 -3.73 34.46 -14.60
C GLN A 249 -3.76 35.25 -13.29
N ASN A 250 -4.77 35.03 -12.43
CA ASN A 250 -4.90 35.67 -11.13
C ASN A 250 -5.15 34.62 -10.05
N ILE A 251 -4.17 34.43 -9.18
CA ILE A 251 -4.22 33.51 -8.05
C ILE A 251 -4.38 34.31 -6.77
N ALA A 252 -5.40 34.01 -5.97
CA ALA A 252 -5.60 34.58 -4.65
C ALA A 252 -5.08 33.62 -3.57
N VAL A 253 -4.35 34.15 -2.59
CA VAL A 253 -3.83 33.39 -1.45
C VAL A 253 -4.46 33.93 -0.17
N LEU A 254 -5.27 33.10 0.50
CA LEU A 254 -5.98 33.43 1.73
C LEU A 254 -5.21 32.89 2.93
N LEU A 255 -4.58 33.77 3.71
CA LEU A 255 -3.78 33.41 4.87
C LEU A 255 -4.03 34.40 6.03
N PRO A 256 -3.90 34.01 7.31
CA PRO A 256 -3.91 34.94 8.45
C PRO A 256 -2.57 35.69 8.52
N LEU A 257 -2.47 36.81 7.79
CA LEU A 257 -1.22 37.54 7.60
C LEU A 257 -0.89 38.45 8.79
N THR A 258 -1.90 38.79 9.60
CA THR A 258 -1.74 39.58 10.83
C THR A 258 -2.22 38.80 12.05
N GLY A 259 -1.97 39.35 13.25
CA GLY A 259 -2.39 38.71 14.51
C GLY A 259 -1.57 37.50 14.93
N PRO A 260 -2.03 36.73 15.94
CA PRO A 260 -1.26 35.66 16.57
C PRO A 260 -0.96 34.47 15.61
N ARG A 261 -1.77 34.28 14.58
CA ARG A 261 -1.64 33.20 13.61
C ARG A 261 -0.67 33.50 12.45
N ALA A 262 -0.20 34.75 12.33
CA ALA A 262 0.76 35.15 11.31
C ALA A 262 2.07 34.33 11.37
N VAL A 263 2.49 33.89 12.55
CA VAL A 263 3.69 33.06 12.75
C VAL A 263 3.63 31.74 12.00
N VAL A 264 2.44 31.15 11.83
CA VAL A 264 2.23 29.89 11.08
C VAL A 264 2.05 30.17 9.60
N ALA A 265 1.46 31.31 9.24
CA ALA A 265 1.18 31.70 7.87
C ALA A 265 2.43 32.22 7.13
N GLU A 266 3.33 32.91 7.84
CA GLU A 266 4.52 33.54 7.24
C GLU A 266 5.43 32.55 6.49
N PRO A 267 5.80 31.36 7.04
CA PRO A 267 6.57 30.38 6.29
C PRO A 267 5.86 29.95 4.99
N ILE A 268 4.54 29.75 5.02
CA ILE A 268 3.76 29.37 3.84
C ILE A 268 3.82 30.48 2.80
N ARG A 269 3.62 31.73 3.22
CA ARG A 269 3.72 32.91 2.35
C ARG A 269 5.07 32.98 1.67
N GLN A 270 6.16 32.82 2.42
CA GLN A 270 7.52 32.82 1.87
C GLN A 270 7.77 31.67 0.90
N GLY A 271 7.22 30.47 1.18
CA GLY A 271 7.29 29.34 0.26
C GLY A 271 6.58 29.59 -1.07
N ILE A 272 5.37 30.18 -1.02
CA ILE A 272 4.63 30.58 -2.24
C ILE A 272 5.42 31.63 -3.04
N ILE A 273 5.98 32.63 -2.38
CA ILE A 273 6.80 33.67 -3.03
C ILE A 273 8.05 33.04 -3.67
N ALA A 274 8.73 32.14 -2.97
CA ALA A 274 9.91 31.45 -3.51
C ALA A 274 9.58 30.60 -4.75
N SER A 275 8.47 29.87 -4.71
CA SER A 275 7.97 29.10 -5.87
C SER A 275 7.64 30.03 -7.05
N TYR A 276 6.94 31.15 -6.77
CA TYR A 276 6.61 32.13 -7.80
C TYR A 276 7.86 32.70 -8.49
N LEU A 277 8.89 33.03 -7.72
CA LEU A 277 10.13 33.61 -8.26
C LEU A 277 11.00 32.60 -9.02
N SER A 278 10.81 31.30 -8.76
CA SER A 278 11.64 30.26 -9.37
C SER A 278 11.12 29.76 -10.73
N GLU A 279 9.80 29.67 -10.93
CA GLU A 279 9.24 28.93 -12.07
C GLU A 279 8.05 29.59 -12.77
N TYR A 280 7.44 30.63 -12.19
CA TYR A 280 6.21 31.19 -12.75
C TYR A 280 6.46 32.23 -13.85
N ASP A 281 5.59 32.20 -14.88
CA ASP A 281 5.56 33.20 -15.94
C ASP A 281 5.18 34.57 -15.34
N SER A 282 5.87 35.62 -15.77
CA SER A 282 5.65 37.00 -15.36
C SER A 282 4.21 37.54 -15.59
N ASN A 283 3.40 36.79 -16.36
CA ASN A 283 2.00 37.15 -16.66
C ASN A 283 0.99 36.68 -15.60
N VAL A 284 1.42 35.88 -14.60
CA VAL A 284 0.55 35.39 -13.53
C VAL A 284 0.67 36.32 -12.33
N ALA A 285 -0.45 36.84 -11.84
CA ALA A 285 -0.51 37.62 -10.60
C ALA A 285 -0.84 36.71 -9.41
N VAL A 286 -0.07 36.84 -8.30
CA VAL A 286 -0.33 36.18 -7.02
C VAL A 286 -0.59 37.25 -5.96
N ASN A 287 -1.82 37.31 -5.47
CA ASN A 287 -2.27 38.31 -4.51
C ASN A 287 -2.61 37.67 -3.17
N PHE A 288 -2.13 38.29 -2.07
CA PHE A 288 -2.34 37.81 -0.71
C PHE A 288 -3.47 38.56 -0.03
N TYR A 289 -4.39 37.86 0.62
CA TYR A 289 -5.54 38.40 1.35
C TYR A 289 -5.49 37.91 2.79
N ASP A 290 -5.60 38.87 3.73
CA ASP A 290 -5.54 38.59 5.17
C ASP A 290 -6.89 38.05 5.67
N THR A 291 -6.88 36.83 6.22
CA THR A 291 -8.09 36.20 6.79
C THR A 291 -8.35 36.58 8.25
N GLN A 292 -7.46 37.32 8.90
CA GLN A 292 -7.59 37.72 10.30
C GLN A 292 -8.88 38.49 10.58
N LEU A 293 -9.33 39.31 9.64
CA LEU A 293 -10.56 40.10 9.73
C LEU A 293 -11.83 39.38 9.26
N GLY A 294 -11.69 38.13 8.83
CA GLY A 294 -12.77 37.27 8.36
C GLY A 294 -12.50 36.67 7.00
N VAL A 295 -12.52 35.32 6.93
CA VAL A 295 -12.20 34.59 5.72
C VAL A 295 -13.20 34.82 4.59
N VAL A 296 -14.49 35.02 4.91
CA VAL A 296 -15.53 35.32 3.90
C VAL A 296 -15.32 36.66 3.24
N ALA A 297 -14.91 37.67 4.02
CA ALA A 297 -14.57 38.99 3.48
C ALA A 297 -13.37 38.91 2.54
N ALA A 298 -12.27 38.27 2.98
CA ALA A 298 -11.08 38.06 2.18
C ALA A 298 -11.36 37.28 0.89
N TYR A 299 -12.22 36.26 0.96
CA TYR A 299 -12.67 35.49 -0.22
C TYR A 299 -13.46 36.37 -1.20
N ASN A 300 -14.44 37.15 -0.72
CA ASN A 300 -15.25 38.01 -1.57
C ASN A 300 -14.41 39.11 -2.23
N ASP A 301 -13.44 39.68 -1.52
CA ASP A 301 -12.49 40.65 -2.07
C ASP A 301 -11.64 40.02 -3.18
N ALA A 302 -11.12 38.81 -2.96
CA ALA A 302 -10.39 38.05 -3.97
C ALA A 302 -11.22 37.80 -5.23
N VAL A 303 -12.46 37.35 -5.06
CA VAL A 303 -13.38 37.10 -6.18
C VAL A 303 -13.73 38.40 -6.93
N THR A 304 -13.96 39.49 -6.21
CA THR A 304 -14.27 40.80 -6.81
C THR A 304 -13.08 41.35 -7.62
N GLN A 305 -11.85 41.00 -7.20
CA GLN A 305 -10.61 41.37 -7.90
C GLN A 305 -10.25 40.38 -9.01
N GLY A 306 -11.15 39.44 -9.34
CA GLY A 306 -11.04 38.54 -10.49
C GLY A 306 -10.14 37.34 -10.24
N ALA A 307 -10.09 36.79 -9.04
CA ALA A 307 -9.37 35.55 -8.75
C ALA A 307 -9.92 34.38 -9.59
N GLU A 308 -9.04 33.68 -10.29
CA GLU A 308 -9.35 32.51 -11.11
C GLU A 308 -8.98 31.20 -10.41
N PHE A 309 -8.14 31.25 -9.39
CA PHE A 309 -7.78 30.14 -8.52
C PHE A 309 -7.53 30.66 -7.10
N ILE A 310 -7.88 29.88 -6.08
CA ILE A 310 -7.71 30.25 -4.68
C ILE A 310 -6.84 29.21 -3.95
N ILE A 311 -5.78 29.69 -3.27
CA ILE A 311 -4.98 28.89 -2.35
C ILE A 311 -5.32 29.31 -0.92
N GLY A 312 -5.61 28.37 -0.05
CA GLY A 312 -6.07 28.61 1.31
C GLY A 312 -7.60 28.47 1.46
N PRO A 313 -8.14 28.76 2.65
CA PRO A 313 -7.46 29.21 3.84
C PRO A 313 -6.66 28.10 4.56
N LEU A 314 -5.91 28.53 5.61
CA LEU A 314 -5.05 27.64 6.39
C LEU A 314 -5.75 27.03 7.62
N LEU A 315 -6.58 27.80 8.31
CA LEU A 315 -7.14 27.36 9.59
C LEU A 315 -8.38 26.46 9.40
N PRO A 316 -8.54 25.37 10.19
CA PRO A 316 -9.66 24.43 10.01
C PRO A 316 -11.05 25.09 10.07
N ASN A 317 -11.26 26.02 11.02
CA ASN A 317 -12.52 26.76 11.15
C ASN A 317 -12.82 27.63 9.92
N GLU A 318 -11.79 28.26 9.33
CA GLU A 318 -11.92 29.06 8.10
C GLU A 318 -12.24 28.17 6.89
N VAL A 319 -11.64 26.96 6.83
CA VAL A 319 -11.95 25.95 5.80
C VAL A 319 -13.42 25.57 5.87
N GLU A 320 -13.95 25.24 7.05
CA GLU A 320 -15.36 24.90 7.23
C GLU A 320 -16.30 26.05 6.83
N GLU A 321 -15.94 27.28 7.19
CA GLU A 321 -16.74 28.46 6.86
C GLU A 321 -16.83 28.68 5.35
N LEU A 322 -15.69 28.59 4.64
CA LEU A 322 -15.68 28.73 3.19
C LEU A 322 -16.31 27.55 2.45
N GLN A 323 -16.20 26.34 2.95
CA GLN A 323 -16.92 25.19 2.38
C GLN A 323 -18.43 25.43 2.42
N LYS A 324 -18.96 25.85 3.57
CA LYS A 324 -20.38 26.18 3.73
C LYS A 324 -20.82 27.32 2.80
N LEU A 325 -19.97 28.31 2.57
CA LEU A 325 -20.22 29.42 1.64
C LEU A 325 -20.23 28.90 0.19
N ASN A 326 -19.22 28.15 -0.22
CA ASN A 326 -19.08 27.62 -1.58
C ASN A 326 -20.22 26.66 -1.95
N ASP A 327 -20.67 25.83 -1.02
CA ASP A 327 -21.82 24.93 -1.21
C ASP A 327 -23.11 25.73 -1.46
N LYS A 328 -23.30 26.84 -0.74
CA LYS A 328 -24.47 27.73 -0.92
C LYS A 328 -24.42 28.51 -2.23
N GLN A 329 -23.25 29.05 -2.58
CA GLN A 329 -23.05 29.89 -3.76
C GLN A 329 -22.80 29.08 -5.04
N LYS A 330 -22.56 27.77 -4.94
CA LYS A 330 -22.13 26.88 -6.03
C LYS A 330 -20.93 27.44 -6.80
N SER A 331 -19.91 27.89 -6.04
CA SER A 331 -18.72 28.49 -6.60
C SER A 331 -18.05 27.54 -7.60
N THR A 332 -17.67 28.09 -8.75
CA THR A 332 -16.96 27.35 -9.81
C THR A 332 -15.45 27.61 -9.79
N ILE A 333 -14.98 28.54 -8.94
CA ILE A 333 -13.55 28.88 -8.84
C ILE A 333 -12.82 27.71 -8.18
N PRO A 334 -11.79 27.15 -8.83
CA PRO A 334 -10.97 26.09 -8.23
C PRO A 334 -10.27 26.55 -6.98
N GLN A 335 -10.21 25.70 -5.95
CA GLN A 335 -9.66 26.03 -4.65
C GLN A 335 -8.80 24.91 -4.08
N LEU A 336 -7.61 25.28 -3.60
CA LEU A 336 -6.70 24.43 -2.83
C LEU A 336 -6.71 24.87 -1.38
N TYR A 337 -7.50 24.22 -0.54
CA TYR A 337 -7.48 24.42 0.92
C TYR A 337 -6.15 23.94 1.50
N LEU A 338 -5.55 24.71 2.40
CA LEU A 338 -4.29 24.35 3.07
C LEU A 338 -4.51 23.58 4.38
N ASN A 339 -5.70 23.06 4.55
CA ASN A 339 -6.07 22.13 5.61
C ASN A 339 -7.22 21.24 5.19
N GLN A 340 -7.50 20.22 6.01
CA GLN A 340 -8.63 19.32 5.82
C GLN A 340 -9.44 19.26 7.12
N THR A 341 -10.76 19.32 7.00
CA THR A 341 -11.70 19.07 8.09
C THR A 341 -12.12 17.60 8.12
N GLU A 342 -12.58 17.12 9.28
CA GLU A 342 -13.01 15.71 9.41
C GLU A 342 -14.24 15.40 8.53
N HIS A 343 -15.14 16.39 8.40
CA HIS A 343 -16.36 16.27 7.62
C HIS A 343 -16.39 17.33 6.53
N PHE A 344 -16.29 16.92 5.28
CA PHE A 344 -16.42 17.81 4.14
C PHE A 344 -17.18 17.12 2.99
N ASN A 345 -17.81 17.92 2.13
CA ASN A 345 -18.51 17.45 0.95
C ASN A 345 -17.58 17.60 -0.27
N PRO A 346 -17.04 16.51 -0.85
CA PRO A 346 -16.09 16.60 -1.94
C PRO A 346 -16.70 17.24 -3.18
N GLN A 347 -16.11 18.33 -3.68
CA GLN A 347 -16.50 18.99 -4.93
C GLN A 347 -15.44 18.80 -6.02
N PRO A 348 -15.81 18.81 -7.31
CA PRO A 348 -14.86 18.56 -8.41
C PRO A 348 -13.70 19.55 -8.50
N ASN A 349 -13.90 20.79 -8.08
CA ASN A 349 -12.92 21.89 -8.14
C ASN A 349 -12.29 22.24 -6.78
N GLN A 350 -12.49 21.39 -5.75
CA GLN A 350 -11.94 21.59 -4.42
C GLN A 350 -10.88 20.52 -4.10
N PHE A 351 -9.76 20.99 -3.57
CA PHE A 351 -8.60 20.16 -3.21
C PHE A 351 -8.16 20.50 -1.78
N TYR A 352 -7.57 19.54 -1.09
CA TYR A 352 -7.20 19.65 0.32
C TYR A 352 -5.77 19.20 0.52
N PHE A 353 -4.88 20.12 0.81
CA PHE A 353 -3.48 19.86 1.10
C PHE A 353 -3.18 20.19 2.56
N SER A 354 -2.76 19.19 3.33
CA SER A 354 -2.42 19.37 4.74
C SER A 354 -1.18 18.59 5.13
N LEU A 355 -0.44 19.11 6.13
CA LEU A 355 0.63 18.36 6.78
C LEU A 355 0.04 17.51 7.91
N SER A 356 -0.88 16.62 7.56
CA SER A 356 -1.64 15.83 8.53
C SER A 356 -0.76 14.79 9.24
N PRO A 357 -0.67 14.80 10.58
CA PRO A 357 -0.01 13.74 11.33
C PRO A 357 -0.66 12.36 11.10
N ALA A 358 -1.98 12.31 10.91
CA ALA A 358 -2.67 11.06 10.61
C ALA A 358 -2.26 10.46 9.26
N GLN A 359 -2.08 11.29 8.22
CA GLN A 359 -1.55 10.81 6.93
C GLN A 359 -0.11 10.29 7.08
N GLU A 360 0.73 10.95 7.86
CA GLU A 360 2.09 10.49 8.14
C GLU A 360 2.10 9.11 8.79
N ALA A 361 1.21 8.87 9.76
CA ALA A 361 1.09 7.56 10.40
C ALA A 361 0.55 6.48 9.45
N SER A 362 -0.37 6.84 8.56
CA SER A 362 -0.83 5.94 7.49
C SER A 362 0.31 5.60 6.51
N ASP A 363 1.12 6.57 6.10
CA ASP A 363 2.30 6.35 5.27
C ASP A 363 3.34 5.46 5.97
N ALA A 364 3.54 5.65 7.28
CA ALA A 364 4.39 4.78 8.08
C ALA A 364 3.90 3.32 8.12
N ALA A 365 2.59 3.08 8.19
CA ALA A 365 2.04 1.73 8.11
C ALA A 365 2.34 1.06 6.77
N HIS A 366 2.23 1.78 5.66
CA HIS A 366 2.63 1.29 4.34
C HIS A 366 4.13 0.98 4.28
N LYS A 367 4.97 1.82 4.86
CA LYS A 367 6.43 1.60 4.91
C LYS A 367 6.78 0.34 5.70
N LEU A 368 6.28 0.19 6.93
CA LEU A 368 6.53 -0.99 7.74
C LEU A 368 6.05 -2.26 7.05
N PHE A 369 4.88 -2.21 6.42
CA PHE A 369 4.36 -3.32 5.62
C PHE A 369 5.29 -3.66 4.44
N SER A 370 5.80 -2.65 3.72
CA SER A 370 6.74 -2.85 2.60
C SER A 370 8.11 -3.39 3.05
N ASP A 371 8.52 -3.09 4.29
CA ASP A 371 9.75 -3.60 4.89
C ASP A 371 9.60 -5.05 5.41
N GLY A 372 8.41 -5.64 5.28
CA GLY A 372 8.12 -7.03 5.67
C GLY A 372 7.79 -7.21 7.14
N VAL A 373 7.53 -6.12 7.88
CA VAL A 373 7.08 -6.17 9.28
C VAL A 373 5.75 -6.93 9.38
N LYS A 374 5.62 -7.78 10.40
CA LYS A 374 4.42 -8.59 10.65
C LYS A 374 3.71 -8.21 11.95
N LEU A 375 4.46 -7.93 13.00
CA LEU A 375 3.92 -7.64 14.34
C LEU A 375 4.50 -6.32 14.88
N PRO A 376 4.04 -5.17 14.34
CA PRO A 376 4.47 -3.86 14.81
C PRO A 376 3.88 -3.54 16.19
N LEU A 377 4.71 -2.99 17.07
CA LEU A 377 4.33 -2.39 18.34
C LEU A 377 4.36 -0.86 18.21
N LEU A 378 3.30 -0.17 18.59
CA LEU A 378 3.23 1.28 18.62
C LEU A 378 3.46 1.79 20.04
N LEU A 379 4.39 2.74 20.19
CA LEU A 379 4.56 3.55 21.41
C LEU A 379 4.14 4.99 21.08
N ALA A 380 2.98 5.41 21.56
CA ALA A 380 2.38 6.69 21.20
C ALA A 380 2.20 7.61 22.41
N SER A 381 2.47 8.91 22.22
CA SER A 381 2.16 9.92 23.25
C SER A 381 0.65 9.93 23.58
N ASN A 382 0.31 10.04 24.85
CA ASN A 382 -1.07 10.05 25.36
C ASN A 382 -1.76 11.43 25.16
N ASP A 383 -1.47 12.11 24.04
CA ASP A 383 -2.08 13.36 23.64
C ASP A 383 -3.04 13.17 22.45
N PRO A 384 -3.87 14.18 22.10
CA PRO A 384 -4.81 14.05 20.98
C PRO A 384 -4.14 13.75 19.62
N ILE A 385 -2.90 14.22 19.40
CA ILE A 385 -2.17 13.97 18.15
C ILE A 385 -1.66 12.54 18.12
N GLY A 386 -1.01 12.08 19.20
CA GLY A 386 -0.52 10.71 19.33
C GLY A 386 -1.64 9.67 19.16
N LYS A 387 -2.79 9.88 19.80
CA LYS A 387 -3.97 9.02 19.66
C LYS A 387 -4.50 8.96 18.23
N ARG A 388 -4.62 10.12 17.57
CA ARG A 388 -5.08 10.18 16.18
C ARG A 388 -4.09 9.52 15.21
N MET A 389 -2.79 9.69 15.42
CA MET A 389 -1.76 9.01 14.63
C MET A 389 -1.81 7.49 14.82
N ALA A 390 -1.88 7.03 16.07
CA ALA A 390 -1.95 5.61 16.39
C ALA A 390 -3.20 4.96 15.77
N GLU A 391 -4.34 5.63 15.83
CA GLU A 391 -5.58 5.12 15.23
C GLU A 391 -5.49 5.08 13.69
N SER A 392 -4.92 6.10 13.05
CA SER A 392 -4.69 6.12 11.60
C SER A 392 -3.76 4.98 11.15
N PHE A 393 -2.68 4.74 11.89
CA PHE A 393 -1.79 3.61 11.65
C PHE A 393 -2.54 2.28 11.75
N LYS A 394 -3.26 2.05 12.84
CA LYS A 394 -4.03 0.81 13.08
C LYS A 394 -5.03 0.52 11.96
N GLN A 395 -5.80 1.52 11.55
CA GLN A 395 -6.79 1.36 10.47
C GLN A 395 -6.12 1.00 9.14
N THR A 396 -5.00 1.66 8.82
CA THR A 396 -4.22 1.34 7.63
C THR A 396 -3.61 -0.06 7.71
N TRP A 397 -3.02 -0.40 8.86
CA TRP A 397 -2.41 -1.71 9.10
C TRP A 397 -3.43 -2.85 8.96
N LEU A 398 -4.61 -2.68 9.58
CA LEU A 398 -5.71 -3.64 9.46
C LEU A 398 -6.16 -3.84 8.01
N THR A 399 -6.17 -2.78 7.21
CA THR A 399 -6.50 -2.85 5.78
C THR A 399 -5.44 -3.60 4.98
N LEU A 400 -4.17 -3.46 5.32
CA LEU A 400 -3.05 -4.09 4.61
C LEU A 400 -2.88 -5.56 4.96
N THR A 401 -3.03 -5.92 6.25
CA THR A 401 -2.66 -7.24 6.79
C THR A 401 -3.85 -8.08 7.25
N SER A 402 -4.99 -7.45 7.55
CA SER A 402 -6.14 -8.00 8.29
C SER A 402 -5.85 -8.30 9.77
N ASP A 403 -4.69 -7.86 10.29
CA ASP A 403 -4.28 -8.00 11.68
C ASP A 403 -4.30 -6.65 12.40
N ASN A 404 -4.46 -6.67 13.73
CA ASN A 404 -4.42 -5.46 14.54
C ASN A 404 -2.99 -5.16 15.00
N ALA A 405 -2.56 -3.90 14.88
CA ALA A 405 -1.34 -3.42 15.51
C ALA A 405 -1.56 -3.14 17.01
N GLU A 406 -0.61 -3.54 17.84
CA GLU A 406 -0.63 -3.30 19.29
C GLU A 406 -0.17 -1.87 19.59
N VAL A 407 -0.86 -1.18 20.52
CA VAL A 407 -0.55 0.20 20.90
C VAL A 407 -0.43 0.34 22.41
N HIS A 408 0.67 0.94 22.85
CA HIS A 408 0.89 1.41 24.21
C HIS A 408 1.01 2.93 24.23
N TYR A 409 0.23 3.56 25.09
CA TYR A 409 0.29 5.00 25.29
C TYR A 409 1.19 5.35 26.47
N TYR A 410 1.97 6.40 26.32
CA TYR A 410 2.82 6.92 27.39
C TYR A 410 2.51 8.38 27.70
N ASP A 411 2.64 8.76 28.97
CA ASP A 411 2.67 10.15 29.41
C ASP A 411 4.13 10.63 29.50
N PRO A 412 4.40 11.95 29.29
CA PRO A 412 5.75 12.50 29.29
C PRO A 412 6.51 12.30 30.60
N GLY A 413 7.85 12.31 30.53
CA GLY A 413 8.74 12.22 31.68
C GLY A 413 8.96 10.79 32.18
N ASP A 414 8.94 10.58 33.51
CA ASP A 414 9.27 9.28 34.13
C ASP A 414 8.32 8.14 33.74
N GLN A 415 7.12 8.46 33.30
CA GLN A 415 6.12 7.49 32.85
C GLN A 415 6.52 6.80 31.55
N ILE A 416 7.37 7.38 30.75
CA ILE A 416 7.94 6.78 29.54
C ILE A 416 8.62 5.45 29.86
N LYS A 417 9.43 5.42 30.95
CA LYS A 417 10.11 4.19 31.39
C LYS A 417 9.12 3.07 31.70
N VAL A 418 8.04 3.41 32.43
CA VAL A 418 7.02 2.43 32.82
C VAL A 418 6.33 1.87 31.57
N ALA A 419 5.90 2.73 30.64
CA ALA A 419 5.25 2.32 29.41
C ALA A 419 6.15 1.43 28.53
N VAL A 420 7.44 1.73 28.43
CA VAL A 420 8.41 0.89 27.69
C VAL A 420 8.56 -0.48 28.36
N GLN A 421 8.67 -0.54 29.68
CA GLN A 421 8.81 -1.82 30.41
C GLN A 421 7.55 -2.69 30.29
N GLU A 422 6.36 -2.08 30.31
CA GLU A 422 5.09 -2.77 30.09
C GLU A 422 5.00 -3.28 28.64
N ALA A 423 5.25 -2.44 27.66
CA ALA A 423 5.18 -2.78 26.24
C ALA A 423 6.15 -3.90 25.85
N LEU A 424 7.34 -3.93 26.46
CA LEU A 424 8.34 -4.98 26.24
C LEU A 424 8.17 -6.21 27.16
N GLY A 425 7.19 -6.23 28.06
CA GLY A 425 6.94 -7.35 28.97
C GLY A 425 8.04 -7.57 30.01
N VAL A 426 8.89 -6.55 30.27
CA VAL A 426 10.02 -6.63 31.20
C VAL A 426 9.51 -6.83 32.62
N ASN A 427 8.47 -6.12 33.04
CA ASN A 427 7.85 -6.23 34.38
C ASN A 427 7.38 -7.67 34.67
N ASP A 428 6.73 -8.31 33.70
CA ASP A 428 6.29 -9.70 33.82
C ASP A 428 7.46 -10.67 33.93
N SER A 429 8.52 -10.42 33.17
CA SER A 429 9.75 -11.21 33.23
C SER A 429 10.41 -11.09 34.59
N GLN A 430 10.54 -9.88 35.14
CA GLN A 430 11.08 -9.62 36.47
C GLN A 430 10.22 -10.27 37.58
N ALA A 431 8.89 -10.19 37.47
CA ALA A 431 8.00 -10.85 38.41
C ALA A 431 8.12 -12.38 38.40
N ARG A 432 8.30 -12.99 37.20
CA ARG A 432 8.61 -14.44 37.09
C ARG A 432 9.96 -14.80 37.74
N ILE A 433 10.99 -13.99 37.50
CA ILE A 433 12.32 -14.18 38.10
C ILE A 433 12.24 -14.10 39.64
N SER A 434 11.53 -13.10 40.19
CA SER A 434 11.36 -12.98 41.65
C SER A 434 10.70 -14.23 42.23
N ARG A 435 9.60 -14.72 41.64
CA ARG A 435 8.93 -15.95 42.08
C ARG A 435 9.86 -17.17 42.01
N MET A 436 10.69 -17.26 40.98
CA MET A 436 11.68 -18.36 40.85
C MET A 436 12.77 -18.27 41.93
N LYS A 437 13.25 -17.06 42.25
CA LYS A 437 14.21 -16.85 43.34
C LYS A 437 13.62 -17.17 44.70
N ASP A 438 12.35 -16.86 44.93
CA ASP A 438 11.64 -17.22 46.15
C ASP A 438 11.52 -18.76 46.33
N LEU A 439 11.33 -19.48 45.21
CA LEU A 439 11.19 -20.96 45.24
C LEU A 439 12.52 -21.70 45.26
N LEU A 440 13.56 -21.21 44.56
CA LEU A 440 14.81 -21.92 44.33
C LEU A 440 16.01 -21.33 45.10
N GLY A 441 15.81 -20.20 45.78
CA GLY A 441 16.82 -19.48 46.54
C GLY A 441 17.56 -18.41 45.72
N SER A 442 18.20 -17.47 46.44
CA SER A 442 18.82 -16.25 45.89
C SER A 442 20.07 -16.47 45.02
N ARG A 443 20.57 -17.72 44.91
CA ARG A 443 21.76 -18.07 44.09
C ARG A 443 21.44 -18.25 42.61
N LEU A 444 20.16 -18.13 42.21
CA LEU A 444 19.75 -18.23 40.81
C LEU A 444 20.26 -17.00 40.04
N GLU A 445 21.23 -17.19 39.16
CA GLU A 445 21.62 -16.20 38.20
C GLU A 445 20.53 -16.13 37.12
N SER A 446 19.97 -14.95 36.91
CA SER A 446 18.88 -14.76 35.95
C SER A 446 18.86 -13.31 35.49
N ASP A 447 18.63 -13.14 34.21
CA ASP A 447 18.39 -11.84 33.58
C ASP A 447 16.97 -11.76 33.00
N PHE A 448 16.44 -10.56 32.91
CA PHE A 448 15.10 -10.36 32.32
C PHE A 448 15.12 -10.65 30.82
N ARG A 449 13.97 -11.02 30.28
CA ARG A 449 13.77 -11.18 28.85
C ARG A 449 12.70 -10.21 28.39
N SER A 450 13.00 -9.43 27.35
CA SER A 450 12.01 -8.69 26.60
C SER A 450 11.21 -9.62 25.67
N ARG A 451 10.08 -9.14 25.20
CA ARG A 451 9.27 -9.82 24.18
C ARG A 451 10.11 -10.10 22.93
N GLN A 452 9.84 -11.23 22.29
CA GLN A 452 10.50 -11.68 21.06
C GLN A 452 9.52 -11.86 19.89
N ASP A 453 8.24 -11.61 20.14
CA ASP A 453 7.18 -11.72 19.14
C ASP A 453 7.03 -10.47 18.27
N ILE A 454 7.54 -9.31 18.71
CA ILE A 454 7.52 -8.04 17.95
C ILE A 454 8.74 -7.95 17.04
N ASP A 455 8.54 -7.49 15.83
CA ASP A 455 9.61 -7.32 14.82
C ASP A 455 9.88 -5.86 14.44
N ALA A 456 9.03 -4.93 14.85
CA ALA A 456 9.25 -3.49 14.73
C ALA A 456 8.59 -2.70 15.86
N ILE A 457 9.17 -1.53 16.19
CA ILE A 457 8.55 -0.54 17.08
C ILE A 457 8.41 0.77 16.33
N TYR A 458 7.18 1.31 16.25
CA TYR A 458 6.91 2.63 15.71
C TYR A 458 6.61 3.60 16.85
N MET A 459 7.51 4.58 17.05
CA MET A 459 7.41 5.60 18.10
C MET A 459 6.72 6.85 17.54
N ILE A 460 5.55 7.16 18.06
CA ILE A 460 4.79 8.37 17.78
C ILE A 460 5.09 9.38 18.88
N SER A 461 6.16 10.15 18.71
CA SER A 461 6.72 11.04 19.73
C SER A 461 7.16 12.39 19.17
N GLY A 462 7.37 13.36 20.04
CA GLY A 462 8.16 14.56 19.76
C GLY A 462 9.66 14.31 20.00
N SER A 463 10.50 15.29 19.61
CA SER A 463 11.96 15.18 19.78
C SER A 463 12.40 15.10 21.25
N GLN A 464 11.69 15.76 22.17
CA GLN A 464 11.97 15.70 23.60
C GLN A 464 11.71 14.33 24.20
N ASP A 465 10.56 13.71 23.86
CA ASP A 465 10.21 12.38 24.34
C ASP A 465 11.11 11.30 23.72
N LEU A 466 11.48 11.45 22.43
CA LEU A 466 12.39 10.54 21.77
C LEU A 466 13.73 10.43 22.49
N ALA A 467 14.25 11.53 23.02
CA ALA A 467 15.51 11.56 23.78
C ALA A 467 15.46 10.69 25.05
N LEU A 468 14.29 10.36 25.55
CA LEU A 468 14.07 9.43 26.67
C LEU A 468 13.64 8.04 26.17
N LEU A 469 12.74 7.95 25.21
CA LEU A 469 12.23 6.68 24.66
C LEU A 469 13.35 5.79 24.12
N LYS A 470 14.24 6.36 23.29
CA LYS A 470 15.30 5.57 22.63
C LYS A 470 16.27 4.92 23.63
N PRO A 471 16.86 5.64 24.62
CA PRO A 471 17.69 5.02 25.66
C PRO A 471 16.93 4.00 26.51
N PHE A 472 15.67 4.28 26.88
CA PHE A 472 14.87 3.31 27.64
C PHE A 472 14.59 2.03 26.85
N LEU A 473 14.35 2.12 25.55
CA LEU A 473 14.23 0.94 24.69
C LEU A 473 15.55 0.17 24.66
N ASP A 474 16.69 0.84 24.43
CA ASP A 474 17.99 0.19 24.30
C ASP A 474 18.39 -0.60 25.57
N VAL A 475 18.10 -0.07 26.77
CA VAL A 475 18.43 -0.77 28.02
C VAL A 475 17.40 -1.84 28.43
N ASN A 476 16.20 -1.84 27.85
CA ASN A 476 15.16 -2.82 28.15
C ASN A 476 15.04 -3.93 27.09
N PHE A 477 15.81 -3.89 26.02
CA PHE A 477 15.99 -5.06 25.16
C PHE A 477 16.92 -6.07 25.83
N SER A 478 16.52 -7.33 25.80
CA SER A 478 17.38 -8.43 26.28
C SER A 478 18.60 -8.59 25.36
N VAL A 479 19.77 -8.76 25.94
CA VAL A 479 21.01 -9.07 25.18
C VAL A 479 20.95 -10.39 24.39
N PHE A 480 19.93 -11.21 24.64
CA PHE A 480 19.69 -12.49 23.98
C PHE A 480 18.60 -12.39 22.88
N SER A 481 18.02 -11.20 22.63
CA SER A 481 17.05 -11.00 21.57
C SER A 481 17.68 -10.39 20.31
N GLU A 482 17.13 -10.74 19.16
CA GLU A 482 17.51 -10.06 17.91
C GLU A 482 17.12 -8.58 17.95
N PRO A 483 17.89 -7.69 17.31
CA PRO A 483 17.55 -6.27 17.26
C PRO A 483 16.22 -6.03 16.56
N VAL A 484 15.29 -5.35 17.25
CA VAL A 484 14.00 -4.94 16.70
C VAL A 484 14.18 -3.65 15.90
N ALA A 485 13.55 -3.55 14.73
CA ALA A 485 13.60 -2.36 13.89
C ALA A 485 12.85 -1.19 14.55
N LEU A 486 13.50 -0.03 14.65
CA LEU A 486 12.92 1.16 15.29
C LEU A 486 12.57 2.22 14.27
N TYR A 487 11.32 2.68 14.29
CA TYR A 487 10.79 3.72 13.42
C TYR A 487 10.22 4.87 14.23
N THR A 488 10.28 6.09 13.68
CA THR A 488 9.67 7.26 14.32
C THR A 488 9.16 8.29 13.30
N THR A 489 8.44 9.27 13.80
CA THR A 489 7.78 10.32 13.00
C THR A 489 8.71 11.51 12.72
N SER A 490 8.34 12.33 11.74
CA SER A 490 9.01 13.60 11.43
C SER A 490 9.06 14.57 12.63
N ARG A 491 8.09 14.49 13.55
CA ARG A 491 8.02 15.30 14.77
C ARG A 491 9.15 15.01 15.75
N SER A 492 9.73 13.82 15.66
CA SER A 492 10.86 13.38 16.48
C SER A 492 12.21 13.91 15.99
N ARG A 493 12.26 14.58 14.82
CA ARG A 493 13.52 15.10 14.27
C ARG A 493 14.14 16.13 15.19
N LEU A 494 15.44 16.00 15.42
CA LEU A 494 16.22 16.98 16.19
C LEU A 494 16.26 18.33 15.45
N GLU A 495 16.13 19.43 16.19
CA GLU A 495 16.25 20.79 15.63
C GLU A 495 17.71 21.13 15.33
N THR A 496 18.62 20.70 16.19
CA THR A 496 20.06 20.82 16.00
C THR A 496 20.70 19.45 16.16
N GLU A 497 21.39 19.00 15.13
CA GLU A 497 22.11 17.73 15.16
C GLU A 497 23.46 17.93 15.87
N SER A 498 23.47 17.94 17.22
CA SER A 498 24.74 17.74 17.93
C SER A 498 25.19 16.30 17.67
N THR A 499 26.50 16.09 17.44
CA THR A 499 27.06 14.76 17.12
C THR A 499 26.70 13.73 18.19
N GLN A 500 26.62 14.14 19.45
CA GLN A 500 26.26 13.26 20.56
C GLN A 500 24.80 12.82 20.51
N ALA A 501 23.85 13.78 20.38
CA ALA A 501 22.43 13.45 20.31
C ALA A 501 22.09 12.58 19.09
N ALA A 502 22.75 12.82 17.96
CA ALA A 502 22.57 12.02 16.77
C ALA A 502 23.19 10.59 16.88
N GLN A 503 24.26 10.44 17.69
CA GLN A 503 24.81 9.11 18.00
C GLN A 503 23.86 8.26 18.84
N ASP A 504 23.15 8.87 19.78
CA ASP A 504 22.17 8.19 20.61
C ASP A 504 20.97 7.65 19.79
N LEU A 505 20.73 8.23 18.59
CA LEU A 505 19.69 7.78 17.66
C LEU A 505 20.16 6.73 16.65
N ASN A 506 21.35 6.19 16.76
CA ASN A 506 21.83 5.17 15.81
C ASN A 506 20.83 4.03 15.62
N ASN A 507 20.73 3.57 14.37
CA ASN A 507 19.79 2.54 13.89
C ASN A 507 18.30 2.93 13.90
N LEU A 508 17.94 4.15 14.30
CA LEU A 508 16.58 4.63 14.23
C LEU A 508 16.23 5.08 12.80
N MET A 509 15.09 4.64 12.29
CA MET A 509 14.50 5.08 11.03
C MET A 509 13.49 6.19 11.30
N ILE A 510 13.56 7.27 10.53
CA ILE A 510 12.70 8.45 10.69
C ILE A 510 12.09 8.84 9.34
N SER A 511 10.80 9.17 9.35
CA SER A 511 10.13 9.82 8.21
C SER A 511 10.34 11.34 8.24
N ASP A 512 10.55 11.95 7.09
CA ASP A 512 10.43 13.41 6.94
C ASP A 512 10.24 13.79 5.47
N ILE A 513 10.02 15.09 5.21
CA ILE A 513 9.93 15.62 3.86
C ILE A 513 11.26 15.45 3.11
N PRO A 514 11.24 15.15 1.79
CA PRO A 514 12.45 14.99 0.97
C PRO A 514 13.41 16.17 1.08
N TRP A 515 12.88 17.39 1.13
CA TRP A 515 13.65 18.62 1.19
C TRP A 515 14.52 18.73 2.45
N LEU A 516 14.06 18.22 3.61
CA LEU A 516 14.86 18.12 4.83
C LEU A 516 15.74 16.86 4.86
N MET A 517 15.32 15.77 4.22
CA MET A 517 16.10 14.53 4.17
C MET A 517 17.34 14.64 3.28
N ARG A 518 17.28 15.45 2.24
CA ARG A 518 18.39 15.70 1.30
C ARG A 518 18.68 17.19 1.21
N PRO A 519 19.37 17.77 2.22
CA PRO A 519 19.67 19.20 2.22
C PRO A 519 20.41 19.64 0.97
N SER A 520 19.98 20.74 0.40
CA SER A 520 20.55 21.38 -0.78
C SER A 520 21.06 22.79 -0.46
N SER A 521 21.62 23.49 -1.45
CA SER A 521 21.95 24.90 -1.31
C SER A 521 20.73 25.78 -0.98
N GLU A 522 19.55 25.42 -1.49
CA GLU A 522 18.28 26.07 -1.15
C GLU A 522 17.94 25.88 0.34
N THR A 523 18.07 24.62 0.85
CA THR A 523 17.82 24.32 2.28
C THR A 523 18.74 25.14 3.18
N GLN A 524 20.01 25.28 2.80
CA GLN A 524 20.97 26.08 3.54
C GLN A 524 20.60 27.57 3.49
N MET A 525 20.30 28.11 2.32
CA MET A 525 19.89 29.51 2.14
C MET A 525 18.65 29.86 3.00
N VAL A 526 17.63 29.01 2.99
CA VAL A 526 16.42 29.21 3.80
C VAL A 526 16.76 29.19 5.30
N SER A 527 17.66 28.29 5.73
CA SER A 527 18.09 28.20 7.12
C SER A 527 18.93 29.41 7.57
N GLU A 528 19.66 30.05 6.67
CA GLU A 528 20.42 31.26 6.92
C GLU A 528 19.51 32.49 6.96
N LEU A 529 18.56 32.60 6.02
CA LEU A 529 17.62 33.74 5.97
C LEU A 529 16.65 33.75 7.15
N TRP A 530 16.19 32.60 7.60
CA TRP A 530 15.24 32.43 8.71
C TRP A 530 15.81 31.50 9.77
N SER A 531 16.92 31.88 10.37
CA SER A 531 17.65 31.07 11.35
C SER A 531 16.84 30.74 12.63
N SER A 532 15.77 31.48 12.91
CA SER A 532 14.84 31.20 14.02
C SER A 532 13.78 30.14 13.68
N TRP A 533 13.66 29.71 12.41
CA TRP A 533 12.65 28.72 12.04
C TRP A 533 13.05 27.31 12.47
N ASN A 534 12.14 26.68 13.17
CA ASN A 534 12.24 25.27 13.51
C ASN A 534 11.83 24.36 12.32
N ASN A 535 12.01 23.05 12.47
CA ASN A 535 11.66 22.10 11.42
C ASN A 535 10.18 22.13 11.00
N SER A 536 9.27 22.46 11.94
CA SER A 536 7.83 22.59 11.61
C SER A 536 7.57 23.79 10.70
N GLN A 537 8.22 24.92 10.94
CA GLN A 537 8.13 26.11 10.09
C GLN A 537 8.76 25.89 8.72
N LYS A 538 9.88 25.16 8.64
CA LYS A 538 10.50 24.75 7.38
C LYS A 538 9.57 23.83 6.56
N ARG A 539 8.82 22.93 7.20
CA ARG A 539 7.81 22.11 6.52
C ARG A 539 6.64 22.95 5.99
N LEU A 540 6.22 23.98 6.73
CA LEU A 540 5.20 24.92 6.27
C LEU A 540 5.69 25.76 5.06
N TYR A 541 6.94 26.18 5.04
CA TYR A 541 7.57 26.84 3.89
C TYR A 541 7.48 25.94 2.64
N VAL A 542 7.88 24.71 2.77
CA VAL A 542 7.84 23.73 1.68
C VAL A 542 6.41 23.45 1.23
N MET A 543 5.46 23.37 2.15
CA MET A 543 4.03 23.27 1.83
C MET A 543 3.55 24.45 0.99
N GLY A 544 3.95 25.67 1.35
CA GLY A 544 3.65 26.88 0.56
C GLY A 544 4.24 26.79 -0.85
N PHE A 545 5.49 26.36 -0.97
CA PHE A 545 6.18 26.18 -2.24
C PHE A 545 5.41 25.20 -3.16
N ASP A 546 5.15 24.00 -2.67
CA ASP A 546 4.44 22.96 -3.42
C ASP A 546 2.98 23.35 -3.74
N SER A 547 2.33 24.16 -2.89
CA SER A 547 0.95 24.63 -3.11
C SER A 547 0.80 25.40 -4.42
N LEU A 548 1.76 26.25 -4.75
CA LEU A 548 1.74 26.99 -6.01
C LEU A 548 2.04 26.10 -7.21
N GLU A 549 3.03 25.21 -7.09
CA GLU A 549 3.37 24.27 -8.15
C GLU A 549 2.23 23.29 -8.48
N LEU A 550 1.41 22.94 -7.49
CA LEU A 550 0.27 22.04 -7.66
C LEU A 550 -0.85 22.66 -8.52
N VAL A 551 -1.01 23.98 -8.56
CA VAL A 551 -2.12 24.64 -9.26
C VAL A 551 -2.32 24.11 -10.67
N ASN A 552 -1.26 24.03 -11.46
CA ASN A 552 -1.32 23.56 -12.84
C ASN A 552 -1.51 22.04 -12.99
N ARG A 553 -1.36 21.28 -11.90
CA ARG A 553 -1.32 19.80 -11.92
C ARG A 553 -2.57 19.15 -11.33
N LEU A 554 -3.29 19.84 -10.43
CA LEU A 554 -4.37 19.27 -9.62
C LEU A 554 -5.48 18.61 -10.45
N ALA A 555 -5.87 19.22 -11.58
CA ALA A 555 -6.93 18.66 -12.42
C ALA A 555 -6.55 17.30 -13.01
N GLN A 556 -5.31 17.17 -13.55
CA GLN A 556 -4.82 15.90 -14.07
C GLN A 556 -4.53 14.90 -12.96
N MET A 557 -3.93 15.32 -11.85
CA MET A 557 -3.67 14.44 -10.71
C MET A 557 -4.96 13.81 -10.19
N ARG A 558 -6.06 14.58 -10.16
CA ARG A 558 -7.38 14.06 -9.76
C ARG A 558 -7.98 13.10 -10.80
N ALA A 559 -7.79 13.40 -12.07
CA ALA A 559 -8.29 12.58 -13.16
C ALA A 559 -7.48 11.29 -13.33
N PHE A 560 -6.19 11.31 -12.97
CA PHE A 560 -5.28 10.18 -13.05
C PHE A 560 -4.65 9.88 -11.69
N PRO A 561 -5.29 9.04 -10.83
CA PRO A 561 -4.84 8.73 -9.47
C PRO A 561 -3.43 8.11 -9.39
N GLY A 562 -2.92 7.51 -10.47
CA GLY A 562 -1.56 6.99 -10.55
C GLY A 562 -0.49 8.05 -10.80
N TYR A 563 -0.87 9.30 -11.06
CA TYR A 563 0.09 10.38 -11.21
C TYR A 563 0.56 10.89 -9.84
N GLN A 564 1.85 10.82 -9.60
CA GLN A 564 2.50 11.36 -8.42
C GLN A 564 3.38 12.54 -8.83
N PHE A 565 3.16 13.68 -8.19
CA PHE A 565 4.04 14.82 -8.29
C PHE A 565 5.11 14.73 -7.20
N MET A 566 6.38 14.72 -7.60
CA MET A 566 7.52 14.69 -6.68
C MET A 566 7.78 16.11 -6.15
N GLY A 567 6.99 16.50 -5.14
CA GLY A 567 7.13 17.79 -4.47
C GLY A 567 8.27 17.78 -3.45
N ARG A 568 8.59 18.98 -2.95
CA ARG A 568 9.54 19.17 -1.84
C ARG A 568 9.01 18.61 -0.51
N SER A 569 7.69 18.56 -0.35
CA SER A 569 7.01 18.03 0.84
C SER A 569 6.78 16.51 0.82
N GLY A 570 7.00 15.85 -0.31
CA GLY A 570 6.78 14.41 -0.50
C GLY A 570 6.36 14.06 -1.91
N ALA A 571 6.14 12.77 -2.18
CA ALA A 571 5.43 12.35 -3.37
C ALA A 571 3.92 12.60 -3.16
N LEU A 572 3.35 13.49 -3.97
CA LEU A 572 1.99 13.97 -3.84
C LEU A 572 1.08 13.34 -4.88
N SER A 573 -0.09 12.86 -4.46
CA SER A 573 -1.14 12.35 -5.34
C SER A 573 -2.50 12.89 -4.91
N VAL A 574 -3.49 12.92 -5.80
CA VAL A 574 -4.83 13.43 -5.49
C VAL A 574 -5.83 12.28 -5.47
N LYS A 575 -6.48 12.05 -4.33
CA LYS A 575 -7.58 11.08 -4.18
C LYS A 575 -8.83 11.56 -4.91
N SER A 576 -9.74 10.67 -5.23
CA SER A 576 -11.01 10.98 -5.92
C SER A 576 -11.84 12.04 -5.19
N ASN A 577 -11.74 12.14 -3.88
CA ASN A 577 -12.39 13.16 -3.05
C ASN A 577 -11.65 14.50 -2.99
N GLY A 578 -10.53 14.68 -3.71
CA GLY A 578 -9.74 15.91 -3.76
C GLY A 578 -8.70 16.05 -2.66
N VAL A 579 -8.60 15.10 -1.75
CA VAL A 579 -7.55 15.11 -0.72
C VAL A 579 -6.21 14.77 -1.36
N ILE A 580 -5.21 15.59 -1.08
CA ILE A 580 -3.83 15.35 -1.49
C ILE A 580 -3.20 14.40 -0.48
N ASP A 581 -2.85 13.21 -0.97
CA ASP A 581 -2.09 12.22 -0.22
C ASP A 581 -0.61 12.49 -0.37
N ARG A 582 0.16 12.28 0.69
CA ARG A 582 1.57 12.63 0.76
C ARG A 582 2.39 11.48 1.29
N GLN A 583 3.30 10.98 0.48
CA GLN A 583 4.26 9.98 0.87
C GLN A 583 5.59 10.65 1.23
N LEU A 584 6.10 10.35 2.43
CA LEU A 584 7.33 10.93 2.97
C LEU A 584 8.57 10.16 2.52
N SER A 585 9.73 10.80 2.66
CA SER A 585 11.03 10.13 2.57
C SER A 585 11.42 9.54 3.92
N TRP A 586 12.16 8.44 3.86
CA TRP A 586 12.71 7.80 5.04
C TRP A 586 14.22 7.92 5.09
N GLY A 587 14.76 8.06 6.28
CA GLY A 587 16.19 8.06 6.53
C GLY A 587 16.51 7.23 7.76
N LYS A 588 17.77 6.81 7.88
CA LYS A 588 18.30 6.05 9.02
C LYS A 588 19.47 6.79 9.64
N TYR A 589 19.45 6.92 10.95
CA TYR A 589 20.63 7.40 11.69
C TYR A 589 21.71 6.34 11.68
N THR A 590 22.89 6.70 11.17
CA THR A 590 24.06 5.84 11.05
C THR A 590 25.30 6.64 11.40
N GLN A 591 26.03 6.22 12.44
CA GLN A 591 27.25 6.89 12.92
C GLN A 591 27.02 8.39 13.23
N GLY A 592 25.89 8.71 13.87
CA GLY A 592 25.54 10.08 14.22
C GLY A 592 25.14 10.98 13.04
N GLN A 593 24.81 10.40 11.89
CA GLN A 593 24.33 11.13 10.72
C GLN A 593 23.02 10.52 10.20
N LEU A 594 22.08 11.37 9.81
CA LEU A 594 20.87 10.93 9.14
C LEU A 594 21.15 10.71 7.65
N LYS A 595 21.05 9.46 7.19
CA LYS A 595 21.24 9.07 5.79
C LYS A 595 19.89 8.70 5.17
N PRO A 596 19.54 9.27 4.00
CA PRO A 596 18.35 8.84 3.26
C PRO A 596 18.42 7.35 2.88
N LEU A 597 17.27 6.67 2.95
CA LEU A 597 17.08 5.28 2.53
C LEU A 597 16.72 5.18 1.04
#